data_8d56099d5cd1c1e14f28407adc4daff3
#
_entry.id   8d56099d5cd1c1e14f28407adc4daff3
#
_cell.length_a   1.000
_cell.length_b   1.000
_cell.length_c   1.000
_cell.angle_alpha   90.00
_cell.angle_beta   90.00
_cell.angle_gamma   90.00
#
_symmetry.space_group_name_H-M   'P 1'
#
loop_
_entity.id
_entity.type
_entity.pdbx_description
1 polymer ?
#
loop_
_entity_poly.entity_id
_entity_poly.type
_entity_poly.pdbx_seq_one_letter_code
_entity_poly.pdbx_strand_id
1 'polypeptide(L)'
;MQSPFNSSREEARSSFFGRTCAASLALVLAVAASSAFAQGKPIAQLVRNGEKFAFQVDGKPFIMMGGQVGNFSAFPDEMERAWPKFRAMNANTVEYPVYWNVIEPEEGRFDFVGFDAILRGARGQGLRVILLWFGTWKNGAMDWSPNWVKADTARFPRVLDYGGKPIRVLSPHSKTTMEADKRAYSAMMRHLKEMDEADRTVIMVQVENEPGSLGSVRDYSPEAGRLFNGSVPASLVTALKKRPGTWKEVFGRVAEEAFSAYYVSSYINEVARAGKGIYPLPTLVNVWNGGYGSNDNFDRFDRPGETYPSGGAVSHMLDLWKANAPEINVIASDIYHQSPMNYRMILDRYTRPDNPLLIVETGRPIAARAFFYALADYSAIGFAPFGVDGGGPSGELRPDMEAVGADFRVVDSAVPVITELQGTPRLKAAVEEEGIGARNLIFSNYDLLVRFRRVARQPAGAPPPAPASIPSEPTGRVLIAELSPDEFLLMGFDSAVEFRPAQGSDYTAAQLLKVEEGYFENGAWKATRAGTTSQGDYSPATVNLAARGARMRVTLMRY
;
A
#
# COMPACT_ATOMS: atom_id res chain seq x y z
N MET A 1 38.52 -54.74 -64.93
CA MET A 1 37.46 -55.01 -65.95
C MET A 1 36.13 -54.56 -65.37
N GLN A 2 35.59 -53.56 -66.02
CA GLN A 2 34.19 -53.23 -66.24
C GLN A 2 33.24 -53.10 -65.01
N SER A 3 32.88 -51.92 -64.53
CA SER A 3 31.78 -51.02 -64.98
C SER A 3 30.50 -51.76 -65.51
N PRO A 4 29.29 -51.16 -65.48
CA PRO A 4 28.62 -50.10 -64.68
C PRO A 4 27.11 -50.39 -64.40
N PHE A 5 26.37 -49.32 -64.11
CA PHE A 5 24.89 -49.12 -64.09
C PHE A 5 24.20 -49.45 -62.75
N ASN A 6 23.32 -48.66 -62.18
CA ASN A 6 22.50 -47.58 -62.73
C ASN A 6 21.97 -46.70 -61.56
N SER A 7 22.07 -45.45 -61.71
CA SER A 7 21.42 -44.42 -60.91
C SER A 7 20.03 -44.10 -61.41
N SER A 8 19.22 -43.55 -60.55
CA SER A 8 17.96 -42.88 -60.86
C SER A 8 16.69 -43.59 -60.37
N ARG A 9 16.34 -43.30 -59.12
CA ARG A 9 14.92 -43.29 -58.65
C ARG A 9 14.75 -42.96 -57.17
N GLU A 10 15.44 -41.98 -56.62
CA GLU A 10 15.25 -41.59 -55.19
C GLU A 10 15.04 -40.10 -54.92
N GLU A 11 14.93 -39.24 -55.93
CA GLU A 11 14.76 -37.79 -55.71
C GLU A 11 13.35 -37.23 -55.80
N ALA A 12 12.33 -38.04 -55.95
CA ALA A 12 10.95 -37.53 -56.16
C ALA A 12 10.00 -37.70 -54.93
N ARG A 13 10.50 -38.16 -53.78
CA ARG A 13 9.64 -38.36 -52.59
C ARG A 13 9.91 -37.45 -51.38
N SER A 14 10.92 -36.58 -51.38
CA SER A 14 11.23 -35.75 -50.23
C SER A 14 10.61 -34.33 -50.26
N SER A 15 10.01 -33.89 -51.38
CA SER A 15 9.46 -32.52 -51.47
C SER A 15 7.97 -32.38 -51.14
N PHE A 16 7.23 -33.48 -50.94
CA PHE A 16 5.79 -33.43 -50.64
C PHE A 16 5.47 -33.47 -49.14
N PHE A 17 6.38 -33.96 -48.27
CA PHE A 17 6.19 -34.00 -46.82
C PHE A 17 6.59 -32.73 -46.11
N GLY A 18 7.46 -31.92 -46.70
CA GLY A 18 7.93 -30.66 -46.10
C GLY A 18 6.95 -29.48 -46.18
N ARG A 19 6.03 -29.50 -47.13
CA ARG A 19 5.06 -28.40 -47.34
C ARG A 19 3.81 -28.52 -46.48
N THR A 20 3.39 -29.71 -46.14
CA THR A 20 2.20 -29.96 -45.30
C THR A 20 2.48 -29.73 -43.78
N CYS A 21 3.69 -30.00 -43.32
CA CYS A 21 4.05 -29.71 -41.92
C CYS A 21 4.25 -28.23 -41.63
N ALA A 22 4.75 -27.44 -42.59
CA ALA A 22 4.94 -25.98 -42.41
C ALA A 22 3.59 -25.24 -42.38
N ALA A 23 2.59 -25.70 -43.19
CA ALA A 23 1.25 -25.09 -43.18
C ALA A 23 0.47 -25.43 -41.92
N SER A 24 0.64 -26.64 -41.36
CA SER A 24 -0.02 -27.03 -40.10
C SER A 24 0.58 -26.36 -38.88
N LEU A 25 1.90 -26.11 -38.86
CA LEU A 25 2.56 -25.39 -37.77
C LEU A 25 2.23 -23.90 -37.78
N ALA A 26 2.10 -23.28 -38.97
CA ALA A 26 1.68 -21.89 -39.10
C ALA A 26 0.22 -21.67 -38.70
N LEU A 27 -0.67 -22.65 -38.95
CA LEU A 27 -2.08 -22.59 -38.55
C LEU A 27 -2.26 -22.79 -37.05
N VAL A 28 -1.46 -23.64 -36.40
CA VAL A 28 -1.48 -23.83 -34.95
C VAL A 28 -0.90 -22.62 -34.23
N LEU A 29 0.13 -21.99 -34.76
CA LEU A 29 0.70 -20.75 -34.21
C LEU A 29 -0.24 -19.55 -34.44
N ALA A 30 -0.96 -19.48 -35.54
CA ALA A 30 -1.95 -18.44 -35.78
C ALA A 30 -3.19 -18.58 -34.90
N VAL A 31 -3.64 -19.82 -34.59
CA VAL A 31 -4.74 -20.08 -33.66
C VAL A 31 -4.32 -19.81 -32.20
N ALA A 32 -3.09 -20.11 -31.82
CA ALA A 32 -2.55 -19.76 -30.49
C ALA A 32 -2.35 -18.23 -30.32
N ALA A 33 -1.97 -17.53 -31.40
CA ALA A 33 -1.88 -16.06 -31.39
C ALA A 33 -3.27 -15.39 -31.38
N SER A 34 -4.29 -15.99 -32.00
CA SER A 34 -5.66 -15.46 -32.02
C SER A 34 -6.40 -15.65 -30.69
N SER A 35 -6.02 -16.63 -29.87
CA SER A 35 -6.59 -16.83 -28.53
C SER A 35 -5.96 -15.92 -27.48
N ALA A 36 -4.82 -15.30 -27.77
CA ALA A 36 -4.19 -14.32 -26.86
C ALA A 36 -4.84 -12.92 -26.91
N PHE A 37 -5.68 -12.63 -27.91
CA PHE A 37 -6.33 -11.34 -28.08
C PHE A 37 -7.73 -11.23 -27.45
N ALA A 38 -8.22 -12.26 -26.77
CA ALA A 38 -9.57 -12.28 -26.19
C ALA A 38 -9.60 -12.44 -24.65
N GLN A 39 -8.46 -12.44 -23.97
CA GLN A 39 -8.47 -12.38 -22.51
C GLN A 39 -8.51 -10.93 -22.06
N GLY A 40 -9.65 -10.53 -21.42
CA GLY A 40 -9.77 -9.23 -20.77
C GLY A 40 -8.64 -8.98 -19.76
N LYS A 41 -8.43 -7.74 -19.37
CA LYS A 41 -7.40 -7.38 -18.38
C LYS A 41 -7.53 -8.26 -17.14
N PRO A 42 -6.42 -8.83 -16.62
CA PRO A 42 -6.49 -9.65 -15.41
C PRO A 42 -6.93 -8.79 -14.22
N ILE A 43 -7.62 -9.43 -13.27
CA ILE A 43 -7.93 -8.80 -11.98
C ILE A 43 -6.63 -8.50 -11.25
N ALA A 44 -6.60 -7.36 -10.56
CA ALA A 44 -5.50 -7.00 -9.66
C ALA A 44 -5.27 -8.09 -8.62
N GLN A 45 -4.02 -8.39 -8.31
CA GLN A 45 -3.70 -9.51 -7.42
C GLN A 45 -2.44 -9.28 -6.62
N LEU A 46 -2.40 -9.88 -5.43
CA LEU A 46 -1.20 -10.04 -4.62
C LEU A 46 -0.49 -11.32 -5.06
N VAL A 47 0.78 -11.22 -5.38
CA VAL A 47 1.62 -12.36 -5.75
C VAL A 47 2.81 -12.48 -4.80
N ARG A 48 3.25 -13.71 -4.55
CA ARG A 48 4.50 -13.93 -3.79
C ARG A 48 5.69 -13.58 -4.67
N ASN A 49 6.62 -12.81 -4.07
CA ASN A 49 7.93 -12.52 -4.62
C ASN A 49 8.99 -12.88 -3.56
N GLY A 50 9.48 -14.12 -3.58
CA GLY A 50 10.28 -14.67 -2.49
C GLY A 50 9.52 -14.68 -1.16
N GLU A 51 10.08 -14.04 -0.15
CA GLU A 51 9.46 -13.90 1.17
C GLU A 51 8.51 -12.69 1.27
N LYS A 52 8.44 -11.85 0.24
CA LYS A 52 7.63 -10.63 0.19
C LYS A 52 6.43 -10.80 -0.73
N PHE A 53 5.63 -9.75 -0.79
CA PHE A 53 4.53 -9.65 -1.72
C PHE A 53 4.83 -8.57 -2.77
N ALA A 54 4.35 -8.81 -3.98
CA ALA A 54 4.21 -7.78 -5.00
C ALA A 54 2.73 -7.63 -5.35
N PHE A 55 2.31 -6.41 -5.69
CA PHE A 55 0.99 -6.16 -6.20
C PHE A 55 1.05 -6.01 -7.72
N GLN A 56 0.11 -6.62 -8.42
CA GLN A 56 0.03 -6.56 -9.88
C GLN A 56 -1.31 -5.98 -10.32
N VAL A 57 -1.25 -5.06 -11.26
CA VAL A 57 -2.40 -4.48 -11.96
C VAL A 57 -2.19 -4.66 -13.46
N ASP A 58 -3.20 -5.14 -14.17
CA ASP A 58 -3.11 -5.50 -15.59
C ASP A 58 -1.93 -6.47 -15.89
N GLY A 59 -1.60 -7.35 -14.94
CA GLY A 59 -0.50 -8.31 -15.04
C GLY A 59 0.92 -7.71 -14.90
N LYS A 60 1.04 -6.46 -14.49
CA LYS A 60 2.32 -5.77 -14.32
C LYS A 60 2.56 -5.38 -12.86
N PRO A 61 3.83 -5.33 -12.40
CA PRO A 61 4.16 -4.80 -11.09
C PRO A 61 3.58 -3.40 -10.90
N PHE A 62 2.99 -3.16 -9.73
CA PHE A 62 2.34 -1.91 -9.40
C PHE A 62 2.59 -1.54 -7.95
N ILE A 63 3.02 -0.32 -7.70
CA ILE A 63 3.08 0.29 -6.38
C ILE A 63 1.97 1.33 -6.32
N MET A 64 1.04 1.19 -5.38
CA MET A 64 -0.03 2.15 -5.18
C MET A 64 0.56 3.45 -4.61
N MET A 65 0.80 4.42 -5.46
CA MET A 65 1.14 5.78 -5.09
C MET A 65 -0.16 6.58 -5.05
N GLY A 66 -0.84 6.49 -3.92
CA GLY A 66 -2.22 6.93 -3.80
C GLY A 66 -2.42 8.14 -2.92
N GLY A 67 -3.69 8.42 -2.72
CA GLY A 67 -4.17 9.36 -1.73
C GLY A 67 -5.62 9.08 -1.41
N GLN A 68 -5.99 9.30 -0.16
CA GLN A 68 -7.35 9.16 0.31
C GLN A 68 -8.01 10.54 0.41
N VAL A 69 -9.25 10.64 -0.04
CA VAL A 69 -10.07 11.84 0.18
C VAL A 69 -10.64 11.88 1.59
N GLY A 70 -11.10 13.03 2.02
CA GLY A 70 -11.76 13.22 3.31
C GLY A 70 -13.03 12.37 3.48
N ASN A 71 -13.41 12.15 4.74
CA ASN A 71 -14.52 11.27 5.12
C ASN A 71 -15.89 11.70 4.55
N PHE A 72 -16.02 12.96 4.11
CA PHE A 72 -17.25 13.56 3.57
C PHE A 72 -17.09 14.03 2.12
N SER A 73 -16.07 13.57 1.42
CA SER A 73 -15.70 14.14 0.12
C SER A 73 -16.05 13.24 -1.07
N ALA A 74 -16.56 12.02 -0.86
CA ALA A 74 -16.93 11.15 -1.96
C ALA A 74 -18.34 11.47 -2.52
N PHE A 75 -18.50 12.70 -2.98
CA PHE A 75 -19.63 13.18 -3.76
C PHE A 75 -19.12 13.73 -5.10
N PRO A 76 -19.90 13.62 -6.20
CA PRO A 76 -19.41 13.96 -7.53
C PRO A 76 -18.80 15.35 -7.65
N ASP A 77 -19.42 16.36 -7.08
CA ASP A 77 -18.96 17.75 -7.13
C ASP A 77 -17.70 18.00 -6.28
N GLU A 78 -17.55 17.33 -5.14
CA GLU A 78 -16.34 17.38 -4.33
C GLU A 78 -15.17 16.67 -5.05
N MET A 79 -15.45 15.52 -5.66
CA MET A 79 -14.44 14.76 -6.40
C MET A 79 -13.94 15.52 -7.63
N GLU A 80 -14.82 16.28 -8.34
CA GLU A 80 -14.38 17.16 -9.43
C GLU A 80 -13.36 18.20 -8.96
N ARG A 81 -13.50 18.71 -7.73
CA ARG A 81 -12.52 19.62 -7.11
C ARG A 81 -11.24 18.91 -6.65
N ALA A 82 -11.32 17.61 -6.36
CA ALA A 82 -10.19 16.83 -5.89
C ALA A 82 -9.26 16.34 -7.03
N TRP A 83 -9.79 16.04 -8.23
CA TRP A 83 -8.99 15.48 -9.33
C TRP A 83 -7.73 16.28 -9.67
N PRO A 84 -7.74 17.62 -9.74
CA PRO A 84 -6.52 18.39 -9.98
C PRO A 84 -5.44 18.16 -8.93
N LYS A 85 -5.82 17.93 -7.66
CA LYS A 85 -4.88 17.66 -6.57
C LYS A 85 -4.20 16.30 -6.71
N PHE A 86 -4.95 15.25 -7.08
CA PHE A 86 -4.37 13.94 -7.39
C PHE A 86 -3.37 14.00 -8.55
N ARG A 87 -3.67 14.78 -9.60
CA ARG A 87 -2.72 15.02 -10.69
C ARG A 87 -1.47 15.76 -10.22
N ALA A 88 -1.63 16.83 -9.45
CA ALA A 88 -0.51 17.59 -8.89
C ALA A 88 0.36 16.74 -7.97
N MET A 89 -0.24 15.80 -7.26
CA MET A 89 0.44 14.83 -6.40
C MET A 89 1.13 13.70 -7.18
N ASN A 90 0.98 13.61 -8.51
CA ASN A 90 1.45 12.48 -9.33
C ASN A 90 0.93 11.12 -8.82
N ALA A 91 -0.25 11.10 -8.24
CA ALA A 91 -0.87 9.87 -7.78
C ALA A 91 -1.30 8.99 -8.97
N ASN A 92 -1.20 7.69 -8.80
CA ASN A 92 -1.74 6.69 -9.73
C ASN A 92 -2.99 5.99 -9.18
N THR A 93 -3.33 6.24 -7.92
CA THR A 93 -4.44 5.60 -7.21
C THR A 93 -5.17 6.64 -6.37
N VAL A 94 -6.50 6.54 -6.34
CA VAL A 94 -7.36 7.29 -5.42
C VAL A 94 -8.09 6.33 -4.50
N GLU A 95 -8.19 6.69 -3.22
CA GLU A 95 -9.01 6.01 -2.24
C GLU A 95 -10.19 6.91 -1.87
N TYR A 96 -11.42 6.38 -1.98
CA TYR A 96 -12.60 7.13 -1.60
C TYR A 96 -13.68 6.27 -0.96
N PRO A 97 -14.41 6.82 0.03
CA PRO A 97 -15.47 6.09 0.70
C PRO A 97 -16.70 5.87 -0.17
N VAL A 98 -17.33 4.73 0.05
CA VAL A 98 -18.68 4.39 -0.43
C VAL A 98 -19.55 4.26 0.80
N TYR A 99 -20.55 5.12 0.92
CA TYR A 99 -21.36 5.26 2.10
C TYR A 99 -22.61 4.38 2.04
N TRP A 100 -22.80 3.49 3.02
CA TRP A 100 -23.99 2.62 3.04
C TRP A 100 -25.30 3.40 3.03
N ASN A 101 -25.41 4.47 3.86
CA ASN A 101 -26.62 5.30 3.91
C ASN A 101 -26.90 6.09 2.63
N VAL A 102 -25.92 6.27 1.75
CA VAL A 102 -26.09 6.92 0.43
C VAL A 102 -26.46 5.87 -0.62
N ILE A 103 -25.81 4.71 -0.58
CA ILE A 103 -26.10 3.60 -1.50
C ILE A 103 -27.47 2.98 -1.24
N GLU A 104 -27.89 2.85 0.03
CA GLU A 104 -29.18 2.26 0.42
C GLU A 104 -29.93 3.20 1.38
N PRO A 105 -30.44 4.35 0.90
CA PRO A 105 -31.14 5.34 1.74
C PRO A 105 -32.44 4.81 2.35
N GLU A 106 -33.11 3.90 1.67
CA GLU A 106 -34.27 3.14 2.13
C GLU A 106 -33.96 1.64 2.00
N GLU A 107 -34.44 0.84 2.92
CA GLU A 107 -34.17 -0.61 2.95
C GLU A 107 -34.54 -1.27 1.60
N GLY A 108 -33.55 -1.89 0.94
CA GLY A 108 -33.71 -2.58 -0.35
C GLY A 108 -33.76 -1.67 -1.57
N ARG A 109 -33.70 -0.34 -1.41
CA ARG A 109 -33.63 0.61 -2.52
C ARG A 109 -32.23 1.16 -2.67
N PHE A 110 -31.56 0.78 -3.76
CA PHE A 110 -30.17 1.17 -4.04
C PHE A 110 -30.10 2.32 -5.03
N ASP A 111 -29.18 3.25 -4.76
CA ASP A 111 -28.83 4.40 -5.63
C ASP A 111 -27.32 4.40 -5.89
N PHE A 112 -26.94 4.22 -7.14
CA PHE A 112 -25.54 4.17 -7.59
C PHE A 112 -25.15 5.38 -8.45
N VAL A 113 -26.01 6.37 -8.63
CA VAL A 113 -25.75 7.51 -9.53
C VAL A 113 -24.47 8.25 -9.15
N GLY A 114 -24.30 8.58 -7.87
CA GLY A 114 -23.07 9.24 -7.38
C GLY A 114 -21.83 8.34 -7.49
N PHE A 115 -21.99 7.07 -7.14
CA PHE A 115 -20.93 6.06 -7.26
C PHE A 115 -20.41 5.98 -8.71
N ASP A 116 -21.31 5.85 -9.69
CA ASP A 116 -20.97 5.79 -11.10
C ASP A 116 -20.24 7.03 -11.61
N ALA A 117 -20.70 8.21 -11.18
CA ALA A 117 -20.07 9.47 -11.58
C ALA A 117 -18.61 9.54 -11.08
N ILE A 118 -18.37 9.19 -9.82
CA ILE A 118 -17.02 9.20 -9.24
C ILE A 118 -16.12 8.18 -9.90
N LEU A 119 -16.61 6.94 -10.13
CA LEU A 119 -15.82 5.89 -10.79
C LEU A 119 -15.43 6.28 -12.22
N ARG A 120 -16.38 6.86 -12.98
CA ARG A 120 -16.09 7.40 -14.33
C ARG A 120 -15.10 8.56 -14.27
N GLY A 121 -15.21 9.45 -13.27
CA GLY A 121 -14.26 10.53 -13.04
C GLY A 121 -12.86 10.01 -12.80
N ALA A 122 -12.66 9.07 -11.88
CA ALA A 122 -11.36 8.45 -11.60
C ALA A 122 -10.75 7.80 -12.86
N ARG A 123 -11.57 7.06 -13.62
CA ARG A 123 -11.16 6.46 -14.89
C ARG A 123 -10.73 7.50 -15.90
N GLY A 124 -11.47 8.62 -16.02
CA GLY A 124 -11.13 9.75 -16.88
C GLY A 124 -9.82 10.44 -16.51
N GLN A 125 -9.41 10.35 -15.23
CA GLN A 125 -8.11 10.84 -14.76
C GLN A 125 -6.97 9.81 -14.92
N GLY A 126 -7.26 8.59 -15.38
CA GLY A 126 -6.28 7.52 -15.47
C GLY A 126 -5.89 6.91 -14.12
N LEU A 127 -6.67 7.17 -13.07
CA LEU A 127 -6.42 6.67 -11.71
C LEU A 127 -6.99 5.26 -11.53
N ARG A 128 -6.28 4.45 -10.76
CA ARG A 128 -6.83 3.25 -10.16
C ARG A 128 -7.57 3.63 -8.88
N VAL A 129 -8.44 2.74 -8.42
CA VAL A 129 -9.33 3.02 -7.29
C VAL A 129 -9.21 1.95 -6.22
N ILE A 130 -9.11 2.38 -4.96
CA ILE A 130 -9.44 1.58 -3.79
C ILE A 130 -10.77 2.12 -3.26
N LEU A 131 -11.79 1.26 -3.18
CA LEU A 131 -13.07 1.62 -2.58
C LEU A 131 -13.02 1.36 -1.08
N LEU A 132 -13.50 2.31 -0.28
CA LEU A 132 -13.62 2.17 1.16
C LEU A 132 -15.10 2.00 1.52
N TRP A 133 -15.51 0.80 1.89
CA TRP A 133 -16.88 0.53 2.32
C TRP A 133 -17.11 1.06 3.74
N PHE A 134 -17.81 2.18 3.88
CA PHE A 134 -18.28 2.71 5.15
C PHE A 134 -19.66 2.11 5.44
N GLY A 135 -19.65 0.89 5.97
CA GLY A 135 -20.82 0.08 6.28
C GLY A 135 -21.26 0.21 7.74
N THR A 136 -21.03 -0.84 8.48
CA THR A 136 -21.40 -0.94 9.90
C THR A 136 -20.51 -0.10 10.80
N TRP A 137 -19.20 -0.01 10.49
CA TRP A 137 -18.24 0.72 11.31
C TRP A 137 -17.45 1.76 10.52
N LYS A 138 -17.32 2.93 11.12
CA LYS A 138 -16.38 3.99 10.77
C LYS A 138 -15.80 4.57 12.06
N ASN A 139 -14.47 4.42 12.26
CA ASN A 139 -13.78 4.87 13.48
C ASN A 139 -14.44 4.35 14.77
N GLY A 140 -14.77 3.07 14.79
CA GLY A 140 -15.43 2.45 15.94
C GLY A 140 -16.83 2.96 16.25
N ALA A 141 -17.54 3.53 15.27
CA ALA A 141 -18.91 4.03 15.38
C ALA A 141 -19.74 3.69 14.13
N MET A 142 -21.08 3.84 14.22
CA MET A 142 -22.03 3.51 13.14
C MET A 142 -22.47 4.71 12.30
N ASP A 143 -21.58 5.64 12.04
CA ASP A 143 -21.98 6.95 11.50
C ASP A 143 -22.59 6.90 10.09
N TRP A 144 -22.13 5.96 9.26
CA TRP A 144 -22.58 5.82 7.88
C TRP A 144 -23.60 4.71 7.64
N SER A 145 -24.02 4.00 8.69
CA SER A 145 -25.16 3.09 8.58
C SER A 145 -26.44 3.89 8.24
N PRO A 146 -27.38 3.33 7.46
CA PRO A 146 -28.60 4.01 7.07
C PRO A 146 -29.51 4.40 8.25
N ASN A 147 -30.36 5.40 8.06
CA ASN A 147 -31.28 5.84 9.09
C ASN A 147 -32.28 4.76 9.50
N TRP A 148 -32.72 3.92 8.57
CA TRP A 148 -33.61 2.79 8.86
C TRP A 148 -32.93 1.73 9.74
N VAL A 149 -31.59 1.57 9.67
CA VAL A 149 -30.80 0.75 10.59
C VAL A 149 -30.69 1.43 11.96
N LYS A 150 -30.34 2.72 11.97
CA LYS A 150 -30.12 3.48 13.21
C LYS A 150 -31.38 3.63 14.05
N ALA A 151 -32.55 3.72 13.42
CA ALA A 151 -33.81 3.95 14.10
C ALA A 151 -34.44 2.67 14.68
N ASP A 152 -34.19 1.51 14.09
CA ASP A 152 -34.77 0.24 14.53
C ASP A 152 -33.80 -0.54 15.43
N THR A 153 -33.72 -0.12 16.69
CA THR A 153 -32.81 -0.74 17.67
C THR A 153 -33.21 -2.15 18.10
N ALA A 154 -34.42 -2.56 17.79
CA ALA A 154 -34.89 -3.94 18.06
C ALA A 154 -34.31 -4.93 17.03
N ARG A 155 -34.31 -4.56 15.76
CA ARG A 155 -33.70 -5.35 14.67
C ARG A 155 -32.18 -5.22 14.63
N PHE A 156 -31.66 -4.02 14.93
CA PHE A 156 -30.26 -3.66 14.81
C PHE A 156 -29.70 -3.20 16.17
N PRO A 157 -29.46 -4.17 17.09
CA PRO A 157 -29.05 -3.87 18.45
C PRO A 157 -27.67 -3.21 18.48
N ARG A 158 -27.51 -2.32 19.44
CA ARG A 158 -26.26 -1.64 19.73
C ARG A 158 -25.42 -2.39 20.73
N VAL A 159 -24.13 -2.16 20.69
CA VAL A 159 -23.21 -2.57 21.76
C VAL A 159 -23.68 -1.93 23.07
N LEU A 160 -23.76 -2.73 24.13
CA LEU A 160 -23.95 -2.23 25.49
C LEU A 160 -22.59 -2.08 26.18
N ASP A 161 -22.41 -0.95 26.87
CA ASP A 161 -21.23 -0.73 27.71
C ASP A 161 -21.29 -1.59 28.99
N TYR A 162 -20.26 -1.53 29.83
CA TYR A 162 -20.18 -2.26 31.09
C TYR A 162 -21.35 -1.94 32.03
N GLY A 163 -21.92 -0.75 31.96
CA GLY A 163 -23.09 -0.32 32.72
C GLY A 163 -24.43 -0.76 32.13
N GLY A 164 -24.43 -1.49 31.00
CA GLY A 164 -25.63 -1.93 30.28
C GLY A 164 -26.28 -0.83 29.44
N LYS A 165 -25.60 0.30 29.18
CA LYS A 165 -26.13 1.39 28.36
C LYS A 165 -25.72 1.19 26.89
N PRO A 166 -26.63 1.43 25.93
CA PRO A 166 -26.31 1.37 24.51
C PRO A 166 -25.37 2.50 24.10
N ILE A 167 -24.33 2.17 23.34
CA ILE A 167 -23.41 3.15 22.73
C ILE A 167 -23.67 3.28 21.23
N ARG A 168 -22.99 4.22 20.57
CA ARG A 168 -23.15 4.55 19.13
C ARG A 168 -22.46 3.54 18.20
N VAL A 169 -22.53 2.25 18.51
CA VAL A 169 -21.90 1.15 17.78
C VAL A 169 -22.88 0.02 17.62
N LEU A 170 -23.02 -0.52 16.41
CA LEU A 170 -23.82 -1.71 16.15
C LEU A 170 -23.11 -2.96 16.69
N SER A 171 -23.88 -3.87 17.28
CA SER A 171 -23.33 -5.08 17.88
C SER A 171 -22.81 -6.06 16.80
N PRO A 172 -21.56 -6.54 16.89
CA PRO A 172 -21.03 -7.55 15.99
C PRO A 172 -21.69 -8.92 16.16
N HIS A 173 -22.50 -9.11 17.21
CA HIS A 173 -23.24 -10.35 17.47
C HIS A 173 -24.59 -10.39 16.73
N SER A 174 -25.03 -9.28 16.11
CA SER A 174 -26.30 -9.21 15.40
C SER A 174 -26.22 -9.81 14.01
N LYS A 175 -26.83 -10.96 13.80
CA LYS A 175 -26.96 -11.55 12.46
C LYS A 175 -27.79 -10.66 11.53
N THR A 176 -28.82 -9.99 12.05
CA THR A 176 -29.67 -9.10 11.25
C THR A 176 -28.87 -7.94 10.71
N THR A 177 -28.01 -7.32 11.51
CA THR A 177 -27.11 -6.26 11.08
C THR A 177 -26.13 -6.77 10.02
N MET A 178 -25.48 -7.90 10.26
CA MET A 178 -24.55 -8.52 9.33
C MET A 178 -25.19 -8.84 7.97
N GLU A 179 -26.40 -9.41 7.96
CA GLU A 179 -27.09 -9.74 6.72
C GLU A 179 -27.55 -8.50 5.96
N ALA A 180 -27.90 -7.40 6.65
CA ALA A 180 -28.25 -6.13 6.03
C ALA A 180 -27.03 -5.49 5.36
N ASP A 181 -25.92 -5.35 6.06
CA ASP A 181 -24.65 -4.85 5.55
C ASP A 181 -24.14 -5.71 4.38
N LYS A 182 -24.08 -7.03 4.57
CA LYS A 182 -23.68 -7.99 3.53
C LYS A 182 -24.53 -7.87 2.27
N ARG A 183 -25.85 -7.64 2.39
CA ARG A 183 -26.76 -7.42 1.27
C ARG A 183 -26.39 -6.13 0.52
N ALA A 184 -26.17 -5.03 1.24
CA ALA A 184 -25.82 -3.73 0.66
C ALA A 184 -24.44 -3.81 -0.03
N TYR A 185 -23.44 -4.35 0.66
CA TYR A 185 -22.11 -4.58 0.10
C TYR A 185 -22.17 -5.47 -1.17
N SER A 186 -22.95 -6.55 -1.13
CA SER A 186 -23.14 -7.43 -2.28
C SER A 186 -23.83 -6.72 -3.45
N ALA A 187 -24.77 -5.81 -3.19
CA ALA A 187 -25.42 -5.02 -4.24
C ALA A 187 -24.41 -4.07 -4.90
N MET A 188 -23.59 -3.38 -4.10
CA MET A 188 -22.47 -2.55 -4.59
C MET A 188 -21.49 -3.39 -5.44
N MET A 189 -21.09 -4.57 -4.99
CA MET A 189 -20.13 -5.41 -5.70
C MET A 189 -20.68 -5.97 -7.03
N ARG A 190 -21.99 -6.25 -7.12
CA ARG A 190 -22.63 -6.62 -8.39
C ARG A 190 -22.62 -5.45 -9.36
N HIS A 191 -23.06 -4.29 -8.90
CA HIS A 191 -23.08 -3.08 -9.71
C HIS A 191 -21.66 -2.69 -10.16
N LEU A 192 -20.68 -2.75 -9.26
CA LEU A 192 -19.26 -2.52 -9.59
C LEU A 192 -18.78 -3.49 -10.67
N LYS A 193 -19.11 -4.79 -10.56
CA LYS A 193 -18.69 -5.76 -11.56
C LYS A 193 -19.25 -5.39 -12.94
N GLU A 194 -20.52 -5.04 -13.04
CA GLU A 194 -21.15 -4.61 -14.28
C GLU A 194 -20.48 -3.38 -14.89
N MET A 195 -20.08 -2.43 -14.05
CA MET A 195 -19.51 -1.15 -14.47
C MET A 195 -18.01 -1.20 -14.77
N ASP A 196 -17.25 -2.12 -14.17
CA ASP A 196 -15.78 -2.06 -14.14
C ASP A 196 -15.07 -3.34 -14.61
N GLU A 197 -15.79 -4.42 -14.87
CA GLU A 197 -15.15 -5.71 -15.23
C GLU A 197 -14.26 -5.62 -16.48
N ALA A 198 -14.63 -4.78 -17.44
CA ALA A 198 -13.84 -4.55 -18.65
C ALA A 198 -12.64 -3.61 -18.44
N ASP A 199 -12.82 -2.58 -17.60
CA ASP A 199 -11.84 -1.50 -17.41
C ASP A 199 -10.84 -1.80 -16.31
N ARG A 200 -11.25 -2.56 -15.28
CA ARG A 200 -10.41 -2.90 -14.11
C ARG A 200 -9.88 -1.66 -13.39
N THR A 201 -10.69 -0.61 -13.29
CA THR A 201 -10.33 0.64 -12.62
C THR A 201 -10.16 0.41 -11.13
N VAL A 202 -11.08 -0.35 -10.51
CA VAL A 202 -11.01 -0.73 -9.10
C VAL A 202 -10.04 -1.91 -8.93
N ILE A 203 -9.05 -1.72 -8.05
CA ILE A 203 -7.97 -2.68 -7.85
C ILE A 203 -8.01 -3.36 -6.48
N MET A 204 -8.75 -2.78 -5.51
CA MET A 204 -8.88 -3.31 -4.15
C MET A 204 -10.12 -2.73 -3.49
N VAL A 205 -10.67 -3.41 -2.49
CA VAL A 205 -11.77 -2.90 -1.66
C VAL A 205 -11.39 -3.01 -0.19
N GLN A 206 -11.48 -1.90 0.52
CA GLN A 206 -11.42 -1.86 1.98
C GLN A 206 -12.81 -2.19 2.52
N VAL A 207 -12.89 -3.17 3.40
CA VAL A 207 -14.13 -3.59 4.05
C VAL A 207 -14.18 -3.00 5.44
N GLU A 208 -15.09 -2.07 5.65
CA GLU A 208 -15.19 -1.21 6.84
C GLU A 208 -14.01 -0.24 7.00
N ASN A 209 -14.12 0.69 7.94
CA ASN A 209 -13.03 1.61 8.26
C ASN A 209 -12.78 1.67 9.76
N GLU A 210 -11.56 1.34 10.16
CA GLU A 210 -11.16 1.32 11.57
C GLU A 210 -12.21 0.65 12.46
N PRO A 211 -12.58 -0.61 12.13
CA PRO A 211 -13.71 -1.29 12.74
C PRO A 211 -13.46 -1.60 14.21
N GLY A 212 -14.55 -1.77 14.93
CA GLY A 212 -14.52 -2.10 16.35
C GLY A 212 -15.47 -1.22 17.15
N SER A 213 -15.21 -1.05 18.44
CA SER A 213 -16.07 -0.32 19.34
C SER A 213 -15.32 0.78 20.08
N LEU A 214 -15.73 2.04 19.88
CA LEU A 214 -15.39 3.15 20.78
C LEU A 214 -16.51 3.35 21.79
N GLY A 215 -16.16 3.42 23.07
CA GLY A 215 -17.05 3.53 24.22
C GLY A 215 -17.20 2.23 25.03
N SER A 216 -16.67 1.10 24.53
CA SER A 216 -16.67 -0.16 25.29
C SER A 216 -15.61 -1.13 24.74
N VAL A 217 -14.96 -1.90 25.63
CA VAL A 217 -13.99 -2.92 25.22
C VAL A 217 -14.65 -4.11 24.53
N ARG A 218 -15.89 -4.44 24.90
CA ARG A 218 -16.72 -5.45 24.25
C ARG A 218 -18.20 -5.11 24.38
N ASP A 219 -19.04 -5.85 23.71
CA ASP A 219 -20.48 -5.85 23.98
C ASP A 219 -20.77 -6.57 25.30
N TYR A 220 -21.48 -5.90 26.21
CA TYR A 220 -21.94 -6.48 27.50
C TYR A 220 -23.43 -6.85 27.46
N SER A 221 -24.04 -6.98 26.30
CA SER A 221 -25.38 -7.53 26.17
C SER A 221 -25.47 -8.96 26.78
N PRO A 222 -26.65 -9.41 27.19
CA PRO A 222 -26.81 -10.75 27.76
C PRO A 222 -26.30 -11.86 26.85
N GLU A 223 -26.52 -11.74 25.55
CA GLU A 223 -26.03 -12.71 24.56
C GLU A 223 -24.51 -12.68 24.45
N ALA A 224 -23.89 -11.51 24.31
CA ALA A 224 -22.44 -11.38 24.30
C ALA A 224 -21.80 -11.86 25.62
N GLY A 225 -22.44 -11.59 26.74
CA GLY A 225 -22.00 -12.09 28.05
C GLY A 225 -22.02 -13.63 28.15
N ARG A 226 -23.06 -14.26 27.62
CA ARG A 226 -23.14 -15.73 27.53
C ARG A 226 -22.03 -16.31 26.65
N LEU A 227 -21.77 -15.71 25.49
CA LEU A 227 -20.71 -16.12 24.57
C LEU A 227 -19.33 -15.92 25.16
N PHE A 228 -19.10 -14.80 25.85
CA PHE A 228 -17.83 -14.52 26.53
C PHE A 228 -17.47 -15.48 27.64
N ASN A 229 -18.47 -15.96 28.37
CA ASN A 229 -18.28 -16.96 29.42
C ASN A 229 -18.18 -18.40 28.89
N GLY A 230 -18.43 -18.60 27.60
CA GLY A 230 -18.25 -19.88 26.92
C GLY A 230 -16.80 -20.15 26.53
N SER A 231 -16.57 -21.29 25.89
CA SER A 231 -15.27 -21.68 25.37
C SER A 231 -14.90 -20.89 24.11
N VAL A 232 -13.62 -20.61 23.94
CA VAL A 232 -13.08 -20.08 22.67
C VAL A 232 -13.32 -21.13 21.57
N PRO A 233 -13.74 -20.73 20.36
CA PRO A 233 -13.94 -21.65 19.24
C PRO A 233 -12.72 -22.51 18.95
N ALA A 234 -12.94 -23.82 18.77
CA ALA A 234 -11.86 -24.80 18.60
C ALA A 234 -10.97 -24.49 17.37
N SER A 235 -11.56 -23.97 16.29
CA SER A 235 -10.80 -23.52 15.10
C SER A 235 -9.79 -22.43 15.43
N LEU A 236 -10.18 -21.42 16.21
CA LEU A 236 -9.29 -20.34 16.62
C LEU A 236 -8.19 -20.83 17.57
N VAL A 237 -8.56 -21.65 18.57
CA VAL A 237 -7.59 -22.26 19.50
C VAL A 237 -6.53 -23.05 18.74
N THR A 238 -6.95 -23.85 17.77
CA THR A 238 -6.05 -24.66 16.92
C THR A 238 -5.15 -23.78 16.07
N ALA A 239 -5.72 -22.78 15.40
CA ALA A 239 -4.96 -21.87 14.54
C ALA A 239 -3.89 -21.07 15.33
N LEU A 240 -4.23 -20.64 16.54
CA LEU A 240 -3.33 -19.90 17.44
C LEU A 240 -2.43 -20.82 18.28
N LYS A 241 -2.52 -22.15 18.13
CA LYS A 241 -1.74 -23.14 18.91
C LYS A 241 -1.86 -22.94 20.42
N LYS A 242 -3.07 -22.58 20.88
CA LYS A 242 -3.37 -22.37 22.31
C LYS A 242 -4.04 -23.59 22.92
N ARG A 243 -4.12 -23.65 24.26
CA ARG A 243 -4.90 -24.67 24.99
C ARG A 243 -6.38 -24.27 24.94
N PRO A 244 -7.30 -25.24 24.77
CA PRO A 244 -8.74 -24.97 24.89
C PRO A 244 -9.10 -24.44 26.28
N GLY A 245 -10.10 -23.54 26.32
CA GLY A 245 -10.57 -22.91 27.53
C GLY A 245 -11.58 -21.81 27.25
N THR A 246 -12.00 -21.11 28.26
CA THR A 246 -12.79 -19.88 28.18
C THR A 246 -11.93 -18.72 27.63
N TRP A 247 -12.55 -17.63 27.24
CA TRP A 247 -11.82 -16.45 26.75
C TRP A 247 -10.79 -15.95 27.78
N LYS A 248 -11.14 -15.94 29.06
CA LYS A 248 -10.23 -15.52 30.13
C LYS A 248 -9.04 -16.47 30.32
N GLU A 249 -9.28 -17.79 30.22
CA GLU A 249 -8.21 -18.78 30.32
C GLU A 249 -7.25 -18.76 29.15
N VAL A 250 -7.76 -18.52 27.93
CA VAL A 250 -6.96 -18.54 26.67
C VAL A 250 -6.20 -17.23 26.48
N PHE A 251 -6.81 -16.08 26.77
CA PHE A 251 -6.28 -14.75 26.45
C PHE A 251 -5.90 -13.90 27.67
N GLY A 252 -6.23 -14.36 28.89
CA GLY A 252 -5.84 -13.64 30.10
C GLY A 252 -6.36 -12.22 30.18
N ARG A 253 -5.45 -11.26 30.39
CA ARG A 253 -5.79 -9.84 30.53
C ARG A 253 -6.35 -9.17 29.28
N VAL A 254 -6.11 -9.72 28.10
CA VAL A 254 -6.65 -9.19 26.83
C VAL A 254 -7.89 -9.94 26.36
N ALA A 255 -8.50 -10.74 27.20
CA ALA A 255 -9.62 -11.62 26.85
C ALA A 255 -10.83 -10.86 26.28
N GLU A 256 -11.16 -9.70 26.82
CA GLU A 256 -12.33 -8.91 26.38
C GLU A 256 -12.09 -8.31 24.99
N GLU A 257 -10.89 -7.81 24.74
CA GLU A 257 -10.50 -7.30 23.42
C GLU A 257 -10.38 -8.44 22.39
N ALA A 258 -9.79 -9.58 22.75
CA ALA A 258 -9.71 -10.75 21.89
C ALA A 258 -11.10 -11.30 21.51
N PHE A 259 -12.04 -11.26 22.45
CA PHE A 259 -13.44 -11.59 22.18
C PHE A 259 -14.05 -10.63 21.15
N SER A 260 -13.87 -9.32 21.32
CA SER A 260 -14.32 -8.31 20.35
C SER A 260 -13.65 -8.52 18.98
N ALA A 261 -12.33 -8.72 18.95
CA ALA A 261 -11.58 -8.94 17.71
C ALA A 261 -12.07 -10.18 16.95
N TYR A 262 -12.42 -11.25 17.65
CA TYR A 262 -12.99 -12.44 17.04
C TYR A 262 -14.33 -12.15 16.34
N TYR A 263 -15.26 -11.49 17.01
CA TYR A 263 -16.59 -11.25 16.43
C TYR A 263 -16.59 -10.17 15.37
N VAL A 264 -15.79 -9.12 15.53
CA VAL A 264 -15.61 -8.09 14.49
C VAL A 264 -14.96 -8.68 13.24
N SER A 265 -13.88 -9.45 13.41
CA SER A 265 -13.21 -10.09 12.26
C SER A 265 -14.07 -11.15 11.59
N SER A 266 -14.87 -11.91 12.35
CA SER A 266 -15.85 -12.87 11.79
C SER A 266 -16.90 -12.18 10.93
N TYR A 267 -17.44 -11.06 11.41
CA TYR A 267 -18.42 -10.26 10.69
C TYR A 267 -17.84 -9.74 9.37
N ILE A 268 -16.68 -9.08 9.43
CA ILE A 268 -16.01 -8.51 8.25
C ILE A 268 -15.62 -9.59 7.24
N ASN A 269 -15.20 -10.75 7.73
CA ASN A 269 -14.90 -11.91 6.87
C ASN A 269 -16.13 -12.38 6.07
N GLU A 270 -17.32 -12.40 6.68
CA GLU A 270 -18.55 -12.78 5.99
C GLU A 270 -18.97 -11.72 4.94
N VAL A 271 -18.81 -10.44 5.24
CA VAL A 271 -19.07 -9.35 4.28
C VAL A 271 -18.09 -9.44 3.11
N ALA A 272 -16.78 -9.57 3.38
CA ALA A 272 -15.74 -9.72 2.36
C ALA A 272 -15.97 -10.95 1.47
N ARG A 273 -16.30 -12.11 2.06
CA ARG A 273 -16.61 -13.35 1.35
C ARG A 273 -17.76 -13.18 0.35
N ALA A 274 -18.83 -12.51 0.78
CA ALA A 274 -19.98 -12.27 -0.07
C ALA A 274 -19.63 -11.43 -1.31
N GLY A 275 -18.82 -10.37 -1.12
CA GLY A 275 -18.36 -9.54 -2.25
C GLY A 275 -17.39 -10.25 -3.17
N LYS A 276 -16.43 -11.00 -2.63
CA LYS A 276 -15.49 -11.80 -3.43
C LYS A 276 -16.16 -12.88 -4.25
N GLY A 277 -17.24 -13.47 -3.75
CA GLY A 277 -18.06 -14.42 -4.51
C GLY A 277 -18.70 -13.81 -5.75
N ILE A 278 -18.83 -12.49 -5.80
CA ILE A 278 -19.40 -11.73 -6.93
C ILE A 278 -18.30 -11.19 -7.85
N TYR A 279 -17.34 -10.47 -7.29
CA TYR A 279 -16.22 -9.86 -7.99
C TYR A 279 -14.95 -10.02 -7.14
N PRO A 280 -14.03 -10.95 -7.48
CA PRO A 280 -12.98 -11.42 -6.61
C PRO A 280 -11.79 -10.45 -6.54
N LEU A 281 -12.04 -9.19 -6.27
CA LEU A 281 -11.01 -8.18 -6.00
C LEU A 281 -10.29 -8.50 -4.68
N PRO A 282 -9.00 -8.17 -4.56
CA PRO A 282 -8.31 -8.15 -3.29
C PRO A 282 -9.04 -7.26 -2.27
N THR A 283 -9.03 -7.67 -1.01
CA THR A 283 -9.69 -6.93 0.07
C THR A 283 -8.70 -6.56 1.15
N LEU A 284 -8.95 -5.44 1.79
CA LEU A 284 -8.21 -5.00 2.96
C LEU A 284 -9.15 -4.58 4.09
N VAL A 285 -8.59 -4.45 5.28
CA VAL A 285 -9.13 -3.71 6.42
C VAL A 285 -8.02 -2.78 6.93
N ASN A 286 -8.38 -1.58 7.34
CA ASN A 286 -7.46 -0.67 8.00
C ASN A 286 -7.67 -0.69 9.53
N VAL A 287 -6.73 -0.13 10.27
CA VAL A 287 -6.78 -0.13 11.72
C VAL A 287 -6.26 1.17 12.31
N TRP A 288 -7.07 1.73 13.21
CA TRP A 288 -6.64 2.77 14.12
C TRP A 288 -5.77 2.14 15.21
N ASN A 289 -4.46 2.32 15.10
CA ASN A 289 -3.55 1.97 16.18
C ASN A 289 -3.68 3.00 17.30
N GLY A 290 -3.57 2.58 18.55
CA GLY A 290 -3.51 3.50 19.68
C GLY A 290 -2.39 4.54 19.56
N GLY A 291 -2.37 5.52 20.46
CA GLY A 291 -1.28 6.49 20.55
C GLY A 291 -1.37 7.72 19.65
N TYR A 292 -2.51 8.01 19.03
CA TYR A 292 -2.71 9.26 18.27
C TYR A 292 -2.71 10.55 19.12
N GLY A 293 -2.40 10.46 20.41
CA GLY A 293 -2.25 11.61 21.28
C GLY A 293 -1.04 12.48 20.90
N SER A 294 -1.05 13.72 21.36
CA SER A 294 -0.02 14.74 21.09
C SER A 294 1.42 14.36 21.47
N ASN A 295 1.65 13.21 22.08
CA ASN A 295 2.93 12.82 22.66
C ASN A 295 3.53 11.53 22.09
N ASP A 296 2.97 10.92 21.04
CA ASP A 296 3.49 9.70 20.39
C ASP A 296 3.87 8.55 21.37
N ASN A 297 3.24 8.48 22.52
CA ASN A 297 3.54 7.48 23.54
C ASN A 297 2.64 6.25 23.37
N PHE A 298 3.14 5.24 22.66
CA PHE A 298 2.49 3.93 22.49
C PHE A 298 2.15 3.23 23.80
N ASP A 299 2.90 3.48 24.85
CA ASP A 299 2.87 2.61 26.03
C ASP A 299 2.05 3.16 27.17
N ARG A 300 1.62 4.40 27.07
CA ARG A 300 1.30 5.04 28.34
C ARG A 300 -0.11 4.82 28.79
N PHE A 301 -1.07 4.62 27.95
CA PHE A 301 -2.47 4.47 28.37
C PHE A 301 -3.40 4.06 27.23
N ASP A 302 -2.91 3.26 26.28
CA ASP A 302 -3.78 2.72 25.25
C ASP A 302 -4.77 1.74 25.87
N ARG A 303 -6.04 2.12 25.78
CA ARG A 303 -7.13 1.31 26.29
C ARG A 303 -8.10 0.97 25.16
N PRO A 304 -8.30 -0.33 24.91
CA PRO A 304 -9.26 -0.74 23.89
C PRO A 304 -10.67 -0.22 24.26
N GLY A 305 -11.34 0.36 23.27
CA GLY A 305 -12.65 0.98 23.44
C GLY A 305 -12.64 2.40 24.02
N GLU A 306 -11.48 2.93 24.42
CA GLU A 306 -11.33 4.30 24.94
C GLU A 306 -10.42 5.15 24.04
N THR A 307 -9.21 4.67 23.76
CA THR A 307 -8.21 5.40 22.98
C THR A 307 -8.11 4.93 21.52
N TYR A 308 -8.63 3.75 21.25
CA TYR A 308 -8.80 3.19 19.91
C TYR A 308 -9.99 2.21 19.90
N PRO A 309 -10.58 1.91 18.73
CA PRO A 309 -11.69 0.96 18.63
C PRO A 309 -11.28 -0.45 19.07
N SER A 310 -11.95 -0.98 20.09
CA SER A 310 -11.72 -2.35 20.52
C SER A 310 -12.28 -3.35 19.53
N GLY A 311 -11.50 -4.36 19.20
CA GLY A 311 -11.86 -5.39 18.23
C GLY A 311 -11.25 -5.19 16.84
N GLY A 312 -10.61 -4.05 16.60
CA GLY A 312 -9.83 -3.79 15.37
C GLY A 312 -8.59 -4.69 15.26
N ALA A 313 -7.96 -4.66 14.09
CA ALA A 313 -6.78 -5.47 13.78
C ALA A 313 -5.48 -4.85 14.31
N VAL A 314 -5.48 -4.39 15.55
CA VAL A 314 -4.29 -3.84 16.23
C VAL A 314 -3.18 -4.89 16.33
N SER A 315 -1.94 -4.43 16.45
CA SER A 315 -0.75 -5.29 16.28
C SER A 315 -0.74 -6.57 17.12
N HIS A 316 -1.24 -6.52 18.36
CA HIS A 316 -1.31 -7.70 19.24
C HIS A 316 -2.52 -8.61 18.98
N MET A 317 -3.44 -8.22 18.09
CA MET A 317 -4.57 -9.02 17.61
C MET A 317 -4.38 -9.56 16.19
N LEU A 318 -3.25 -9.25 15.52
CA LEU A 318 -3.01 -9.66 14.13
C LEU A 318 -3.11 -11.17 13.92
N ASP A 319 -2.56 -11.97 14.80
CA ASP A 319 -2.64 -13.44 14.68
C ASP A 319 -4.08 -13.95 14.73
N LEU A 320 -4.90 -13.36 15.59
CA LEU A 320 -6.32 -13.68 15.68
C LEU A 320 -7.05 -13.27 14.40
N TRP A 321 -6.82 -12.06 13.91
CA TRP A 321 -7.42 -11.56 12.68
C TRP A 321 -7.04 -12.40 11.45
N LYS A 322 -5.75 -12.73 11.30
CA LYS A 322 -5.27 -13.57 10.18
C LYS A 322 -5.85 -14.99 10.25
N ALA A 323 -6.02 -15.53 11.44
CA ALA A 323 -6.64 -16.85 11.62
C ALA A 323 -8.15 -16.86 11.35
N ASN A 324 -8.85 -15.76 11.67
CA ASN A 324 -10.31 -15.71 11.67
C ASN A 324 -10.93 -15.03 10.45
N ALA A 325 -10.18 -14.17 9.73
CA ALA A 325 -10.64 -13.44 8.55
C ALA A 325 -9.81 -13.74 7.31
N PRO A 326 -9.79 -14.99 6.78
CA PRO A 326 -8.98 -15.37 5.63
C PRO A 326 -9.38 -14.66 4.33
N GLU A 327 -10.57 -14.09 4.25
CA GLU A 327 -11.00 -13.31 3.09
C GLU A 327 -10.34 -11.92 3.05
N ILE A 328 -9.75 -11.45 4.14
CA ILE A 328 -8.99 -10.19 4.19
C ILE A 328 -7.55 -10.45 3.78
N ASN A 329 -7.17 -9.99 2.59
CA ASN A 329 -5.84 -10.19 2.04
C ASN A 329 -4.79 -9.33 2.72
N VAL A 330 -5.13 -8.08 3.06
CA VAL A 330 -4.23 -7.09 3.65
C VAL A 330 -4.85 -6.51 4.92
N ILE A 331 -4.08 -6.50 6.00
CA ILE A 331 -4.37 -5.66 7.17
C ILE A 331 -3.45 -4.46 7.07
N ALA A 332 -4.03 -3.29 6.78
CA ALA A 332 -3.32 -2.05 6.62
C ALA A 332 -3.32 -1.25 7.93
N SER A 333 -2.33 -0.40 8.11
CA SER A 333 -2.20 0.42 9.31
C SER A 333 -2.32 1.90 8.98
N ASP A 334 -3.08 2.63 9.78
CA ASP A 334 -3.19 4.08 9.71
C ASP A 334 -2.11 4.69 10.61
N ILE A 335 -1.20 5.46 10.02
CA ILE A 335 0.01 5.88 10.73
C ILE A 335 0.13 7.41 10.72
N TYR A 336 -0.07 8.02 11.90
CA TYR A 336 0.01 9.48 12.08
C TYR A 336 1.12 9.91 13.06
N HIS A 337 1.98 8.98 13.48
CA HIS A 337 3.10 9.29 14.37
C HIS A 337 4.16 10.17 13.69
N GLN A 338 4.61 11.22 14.41
CA GLN A 338 5.63 12.14 13.91
C GLN A 338 7.06 11.66 14.20
N SER A 339 7.21 10.82 15.22
CA SER A 339 8.51 10.22 15.56
C SER A 339 8.88 9.15 14.53
N PRO A 340 10.05 9.24 13.87
CA PRO A 340 10.54 8.20 12.97
C PRO A 340 10.62 6.82 13.63
N MET A 341 10.96 6.76 14.91
CA MET A 341 11.03 5.52 15.67
C MET A 341 9.65 4.88 15.81
N ASN A 342 8.65 5.64 16.22
CA ASN A 342 7.29 5.12 16.39
C ASN A 342 6.65 4.75 15.05
N TYR A 343 6.90 5.52 14.01
CA TYR A 343 6.45 5.20 12.65
C TYR A 343 6.99 3.85 12.20
N ARG A 344 8.32 3.64 12.29
CA ARG A 344 8.96 2.36 11.95
C ARG A 344 8.49 1.21 12.82
N MET A 345 8.25 1.43 14.11
CA MET A 345 7.72 0.38 15.00
C MET A 345 6.38 -0.16 14.51
N ILE A 346 5.53 0.69 13.90
CA ILE A 346 4.31 0.22 13.25
C ILE A 346 4.64 -0.55 11.97
N LEU A 347 5.53 -0.02 11.12
CA LEU A 347 5.94 -0.74 9.91
C LEU A 347 6.47 -2.14 10.24
N ASP A 348 7.30 -2.27 11.28
CA ASP A 348 7.82 -3.57 11.77
C ASP A 348 6.70 -4.54 12.15
N ARG A 349 5.64 -4.05 12.80
CA ARG A 349 4.55 -4.89 13.28
C ARG A 349 3.63 -5.38 12.16
N TYR A 350 3.42 -4.56 11.12
CA TYR A 350 2.49 -4.88 10.02
C TYR A 350 3.18 -5.50 8.80
N THR A 351 4.51 -5.46 8.72
CA THR A 351 5.29 -6.18 7.71
C THR A 351 5.49 -7.61 8.15
N ARG A 352 4.73 -8.53 7.58
CA ARG A 352 4.74 -9.95 7.99
C ARG A 352 4.78 -10.87 6.77
N PRO A 353 5.31 -12.11 6.92
CA PRO A 353 5.25 -13.11 5.85
C PRO A 353 3.84 -13.47 5.39
N ASP A 354 2.83 -13.23 6.24
CA ASP A 354 1.41 -13.47 5.96
C ASP A 354 0.60 -12.19 5.75
N ASN A 355 1.26 -11.01 5.75
CA ASN A 355 0.60 -9.72 5.57
C ASN A 355 1.50 -8.77 4.76
N PRO A 356 1.15 -8.44 3.50
CA PRO A 356 1.86 -7.40 2.75
C PRO A 356 1.69 -6.04 3.43
N LEU A 357 2.75 -5.24 3.44
CA LEU A 357 2.66 -3.89 3.98
C LEU A 357 1.95 -2.97 2.98
N LEU A 358 0.86 -2.36 3.41
CA LEU A 358 0.15 -1.30 2.71
C LEU A 358 -0.18 -0.19 3.73
N ILE A 359 0.16 1.04 3.41
CA ILE A 359 -0.19 2.21 4.21
C ILE A 359 -1.31 2.94 3.43
N VAL A 360 -2.54 2.78 3.90
CA VAL A 360 -3.73 3.37 3.25
C VAL A 360 -4.15 4.69 3.87
N GLU A 361 -3.62 5.01 5.05
CA GLU A 361 -3.92 6.26 5.72
C GLU A 361 -2.71 6.74 6.50
N THR A 362 -2.20 7.91 6.15
CA THR A 362 -1.09 8.57 6.82
C THR A 362 -1.12 10.08 6.53
N GLY A 363 -0.21 10.82 7.10
CA GLY A 363 -0.12 12.26 6.84
C GLY A 363 1.01 12.92 7.59
N ARG A 364 0.98 14.28 7.59
CA ARG A 364 1.94 15.12 8.26
C ARG A 364 3.35 15.10 7.62
N PRO A 365 4.29 15.97 8.02
CA PRO A 365 5.58 16.12 7.35
C PRO A 365 6.44 14.86 7.24
N ILE A 366 6.30 13.92 8.18
CA ILE A 366 7.06 12.66 8.15
C ILE A 366 6.69 11.76 6.98
N ALA A 367 5.48 11.88 6.43
CA ALA A 367 4.96 10.95 5.41
C ALA A 367 5.89 10.83 4.19
N ALA A 368 6.42 11.95 3.68
CA ALA A 368 7.34 11.94 2.55
C ALA A 368 8.62 11.12 2.85
N ARG A 369 9.19 11.30 4.04
CA ARG A 369 10.38 10.54 4.45
C ARG A 369 10.06 9.06 4.69
N ALA A 370 8.89 8.78 5.30
CA ALA A 370 8.45 7.43 5.60
C ALA A 370 8.19 6.59 4.34
N PHE A 371 7.78 7.21 3.24
CA PHE A 371 7.58 6.54 1.96
C PHE A 371 8.85 5.82 1.48
N PHE A 372 10.02 6.42 1.61
CA PHE A 372 11.29 5.80 1.20
C PHE A 372 11.64 4.56 2.05
N TYR A 373 11.45 4.63 3.37
CA TYR A 373 11.60 3.46 4.23
C TYR A 373 10.59 2.36 3.86
N ALA A 374 9.32 2.75 3.71
CA ALA A 374 8.27 1.79 3.38
C ALA A 374 8.60 0.99 2.12
N LEU A 375 9.13 1.65 1.09
CA LEU A 375 9.49 0.98 -0.16
C LEU A 375 10.71 0.07 -0.03
N ALA A 376 11.80 0.56 0.59
CA ALA A 376 13.08 -0.15 0.60
C ALA A 376 13.15 -1.20 1.71
N ASP A 377 12.90 -0.77 2.94
CA ASP A 377 13.18 -1.60 4.11
C ASP A 377 12.01 -2.55 4.41
N TYR A 378 10.78 -2.16 4.04
CA TYR A 378 9.55 -2.89 4.36
C TYR A 378 8.81 -3.45 3.14
N SER A 379 9.28 -3.19 1.93
CA SER A 379 8.69 -3.71 0.68
C SER A 379 7.21 -3.38 0.55
N ALA A 380 6.82 -2.15 0.91
CA ALA A 380 5.44 -1.72 0.83
C ALA A 380 4.89 -1.83 -0.59
N ILE A 381 3.67 -2.35 -0.72
CA ILE A 381 2.95 -2.44 -1.99
C ILE A 381 2.18 -1.16 -2.32
N GLY A 382 2.11 -0.22 -1.37
CA GLY A 382 1.48 1.07 -1.59
C GLY A 382 1.56 2.00 -0.39
N PHE A 383 1.25 3.28 -0.67
CA PHE A 383 1.32 4.39 0.28
C PHE A 383 0.32 5.47 -0.12
N ALA A 384 -0.60 5.83 0.78
CA ALA A 384 -1.65 6.79 0.52
C ALA A 384 -1.86 7.74 1.72
N PRO A 385 -1.47 9.02 1.61
CA PRO A 385 -1.85 10.04 2.58
C PRO A 385 -3.34 10.35 2.57
N PHE A 386 -3.88 10.66 3.76
CA PHE A 386 -5.28 11.02 3.97
C PHE A 386 -5.54 12.52 3.76
N GLY A 387 -6.70 12.84 3.18
CA GLY A 387 -7.20 14.21 3.03
C GLY A 387 -6.47 14.98 1.92
N VAL A 388 -6.19 14.34 0.79
CA VAL A 388 -5.58 14.98 -0.38
C VAL A 388 -6.45 16.11 -0.93
N ASP A 389 -7.77 15.99 -0.81
CA ASP A 389 -8.76 17.01 -1.17
C ASP A 389 -8.77 18.22 -0.24
N GLY A 390 -8.19 18.11 0.97
CA GLY A 390 -7.98 19.21 1.90
C GLY A 390 -7.03 20.28 1.34
N GLY A 391 -7.06 21.47 1.92
CA GLY A 391 -6.29 22.64 1.48
C GLY A 391 -7.20 23.79 1.07
N GLY A 392 -6.59 24.87 0.57
CA GLY A 392 -7.31 26.09 0.20
C GLY A 392 -8.27 25.91 -0.97
N PRO A 393 -9.22 26.85 -1.16
CA PRO A 393 -10.18 26.82 -2.27
C PRO A 393 -9.53 26.98 -3.65
N SER A 394 -8.26 27.38 -3.73
CA SER A 394 -7.46 27.54 -4.94
C SER A 394 -7.01 26.23 -5.60
N GLY A 395 -7.32 25.07 -4.99
CA GLY A 395 -6.87 23.77 -5.53
C GLY A 395 -5.40 23.42 -5.24
N GLU A 396 -4.73 24.19 -4.41
CA GLU A 396 -3.35 23.93 -4.01
C GLU A 396 -3.27 22.75 -3.05
N LEU A 397 -2.22 21.95 -3.21
CA LEU A 397 -1.88 20.89 -2.26
C LEU A 397 -1.36 21.50 -0.95
N ARG A 398 -1.57 20.81 0.16
CA ARG A 398 -0.86 21.11 1.39
C ARG A 398 0.63 20.79 1.22
N PRO A 399 1.55 21.49 1.91
CA PRO A 399 3.00 21.26 1.78
C PRO A 399 3.43 19.81 2.03
N ASP A 400 2.79 19.11 2.97
CA ASP A 400 3.05 17.68 3.23
C ASP A 400 2.65 16.78 2.06
N MET A 401 1.56 17.11 1.35
CA MET A 401 1.12 16.41 0.14
C MET A 401 2.00 16.73 -1.07
N GLU A 402 2.48 17.96 -1.20
CA GLU A 402 3.44 18.35 -2.23
C GLU A 402 4.75 17.56 -2.09
N ALA A 403 5.22 17.38 -0.85
CA ALA A 403 6.43 16.61 -0.59
C ALA A 403 6.27 15.13 -0.97
N VAL A 404 5.14 14.51 -0.62
CA VAL A 404 4.83 13.13 -1.05
C VAL A 404 4.65 13.03 -2.56
N GLY A 405 3.99 14.01 -3.17
CA GLY A 405 3.82 14.06 -4.63
C GLY A 405 5.16 14.19 -5.38
N ALA A 406 6.12 14.90 -4.80
CA ALA A 406 7.48 14.96 -5.33
C ALA A 406 8.16 13.57 -5.26
N ASP A 407 7.95 12.82 -4.17
CA ASP A 407 8.47 11.45 -4.04
C ASP A 407 7.87 10.53 -5.09
N PHE A 408 6.56 10.56 -5.29
CA PHE A 408 5.88 9.78 -6.32
C PHE A 408 6.47 10.05 -7.71
N ARG A 409 6.68 11.32 -8.06
CA ARG A 409 7.30 11.73 -9.34
C ARG A 409 8.71 11.17 -9.52
N VAL A 410 9.48 11.11 -8.43
CA VAL A 410 10.88 10.64 -8.49
C VAL A 410 10.95 9.12 -8.64
N VAL A 411 9.96 8.36 -8.17
CA VAL A 411 9.98 6.88 -8.22
C VAL A 411 9.10 6.27 -9.32
N ASP A 412 8.15 7.00 -9.89
CA ASP A 412 7.10 6.50 -10.78
C ASP A 412 7.59 5.58 -11.91
N SER A 413 8.56 6.05 -12.69
CA SER A 413 9.08 5.28 -13.84
C SER A 413 9.99 4.13 -13.42
N ALA A 414 10.45 4.10 -12.16
CA ALA A 414 11.34 3.08 -11.62
C ALA A 414 10.58 1.96 -10.88
N VAL A 415 9.26 2.00 -10.82
CA VAL A 415 8.43 0.99 -10.13
C VAL A 415 8.82 -0.46 -10.50
N PRO A 416 9.03 -0.84 -11.78
CA PRO A 416 9.46 -2.20 -12.11
C PRO A 416 10.78 -2.59 -11.45
N VAL A 417 11.77 -1.69 -11.45
CA VAL A 417 13.08 -1.91 -10.81
C VAL A 417 12.93 -2.02 -9.29
N ILE A 418 12.17 -1.12 -8.69
CA ILE A 418 11.93 -1.12 -7.24
C ILE A 418 11.26 -2.43 -6.84
N THR A 419 10.20 -2.84 -7.52
CA THR A 419 9.46 -4.08 -7.22
C THR A 419 10.32 -5.33 -7.38
N GLU A 420 11.21 -5.38 -8.38
CA GLU A 420 12.16 -6.47 -8.57
C GLU A 420 13.14 -6.58 -7.39
N LEU A 421 13.62 -5.43 -6.90
CA LEU A 421 14.65 -5.38 -5.87
C LEU A 421 14.11 -5.37 -4.43
N GLN A 422 12.82 -5.16 -4.23
CA GLN A 422 12.20 -5.20 -2.89
C GLN A 422 12.48 -6.53 -2.18
N GLY A 423 12.85 -6.43 -0.89
CA GLY A 423 13.22 -7.59 -0.09
C GLY A 423 14.64 -8.12 -0.34
N THR A 424 15.42 -7.49 -1.21
CA THR A 424 16.83 -7.83 -1.45
C THR A 424 17.76 -6.79 -0.81
N PRO A 425 19.03 -7.13 -0.53
CA PRO A 425 20.02 -6.16 -0.05
C PRO A 425 20.41 -5.09 -1.08
N ARG A 426 19.90 -5.20 -2.32
CA ARG A 426 20.20 -4.30 -3.44
C ARG A 426 19.33 -3.05 -3.47
N LEU A 427 18.29 -2.96 -2.64
CA LEU A 427 17.43 -1.77 -2.50
C LEU A 427 17.50 -1.26 -1.06
N LYS A 428 17.91 -0.02 -0.88
CA LYS A 428 18.07 0.61 0.44
C LYS A 428 17.60 2.07 0.41
N ALA A 429 17.18 2.56 1.56
CA ALA A 429 16.86 3.97 1.76
C ALA A 429 17.80 4.62 2.78
N ALA A 430 18.16 5.87 2.54
CA ALA A 430 18.71 6.75 3.55
C ALA A 430 17.80 7.98 3.68
N VAL A 431 17.42 8.30 4.92
CA VAL A 431 16.49 9.37 5.22
C VAL A 431 17.07 10.21 6.35
N GLU A 432 16.97 11.52 6.20
CA GLU A 432 17.38 12.49 7.22
C GLU A 432 16.45 12.41 8.44
N GLU A 433 17.05 12.30 9.60
CA GLU A 433 16.36 12.36 10.89
C GLU A 433 16.98 13.44 11.75
N GLU A 434 16.24 13.94 12.74
CA GLU A 434 16.77 14.95 13.65
C GLU A 434 18.08 14.50 14.30
N GLY A 435 19.09 15.37 14.25
CA GLY A 435 20.41 15.10 14.82
C GLY A 435 21.27 14.12 14.02
N ILE A 436 20.78 13.57 12.91
CA ILE A 436 21.50 12.60 12.07
C ILE A 436 21.77 13.20 10.70
N GLY A 437 22.98 13.73 10.50
CA GLY A 437 23.38 14.37 9.23
C GLY A 437 23.91 13.43 8.17
N ALA A 438 24.13 12.14 8.47
CA ALA A 438 24.66 11.16 7.52
C ALA A 438 24.24 9.74 7.85
N ARG A 439 24.21 8.88 6.82
CA ARG A 439 23.95 7.43 6.90
C ARG A 439 24.98 6.66 6.08
N ASN A 440 25.43 5.52 6.58
CA ASN A 440 26.21 4.57 5.82
C ASN A 440 25.30 3.44 5.31
N LEU A 441 25.42 3.10 4.03
CA LEU A 441 24.72 1.98 3.40
C LEU A 441 25.76 1.04 2.78
N ILE A 442 25.66 -0.25 3.09
CA ILE A 442 26.57 -1.27 2.61
C ILE A 442 25.93 -2.02 1.45
N PHE A 443 26.58 -2.03 0.30
CA PHE A 443 26.22 -2.83 -0.88
C PHE A 443 27.30 -3.86 -1.17
N SER A 444 27.12 -4.68 -2.20
CA SER A 444 28.03 -5.79 -2.50
C SER A 444 29.48 -5.35 -2.73
N ASN A 445 29.66 -4.30 -3.51
CA ASN A 445 30.97 -3.82 -3.94
C ASN A 445 31.34 -2.43 -3.40
N TYR A 446 30.39 -1.75 -2.78
CA TYR A 446 30.54 -0.36 -2.34
C TYR A 446 29.93 -0.11 -0.98
N ASP A 447 30.62 0.69 -0.19
CA ASP A 447 30.08 1.36 0.99
C ASP A 447 29.72 2.79 0.60
N LEU A 448 28.47 3.17 0.79
CA LEU A 448 27.97 4.48 0.44
C LEU A 448 27.79 5.34 1.69
N LEU A 449 28.41 6.53 1.69
CA LEU A 449 28.14 7.54 2.70
C LEU A 449 27.15 8.56 2.14
N VAL A 450 25.93 8.54 2.64
CA VAL A 450 24.88 9.52 2.32
C VAL A 450 24.94 10.66 3.34
N ARG A 451 25.17 11.89 2.87
CA ARG A 451 25.11 13.11 3.69
C ARG A 451 23.90 13.93 3.31
N PHE A 452 23.20 14.44 4.29
CA PHE A 452 22.02 15.30 4.08
C PHE A 452 22.43 16.77 4.14
N ARG A 453 21.85 17.57 3.25
CA ARG A 453 22.22 18.98 3.09
C ARG A 453 21.24 19.89 3.82
N ARG A 454 21.30 19.91 5.14
CA ARG A 454 20.56 20.93 5.92
C ARG A 454 21.12 22.33 5.81
N VAL A 455 22.38 22.46 5.46
CA VAL A 455 23.05 23.77 5.34
C VAL A 455 23.88 23.76 4.06
N ALA A 456 23.64 24.73 3.18
CA ALA A 456 24.57 25.02 2.11
C ALA A 456 25.96 25.25 2.74
N ARG A 457 27.00 24.54 2.24
CA ARG A 457 28.37 24.75 2.69
C ARG A 457 28.71 26.23 2.45
N GLN A 458 28.73 27.00 3.50
CA GLN A 458 29.12 28.41 3.39
C GLN A 458 30.61 28.51 3.03
N PRO A 459 30.98 29.44 2.21
CA PRO A 459 32.39 29.78 2.03
C PRO A 459 33.03 30.08 3.38
N ALA A 460 34.28 29.71 3.55
CA ALA A 460 35.01 30.02 4.79
C ALA A 460 34.98 31.53 5.04
N GLY A 461 34.49 31.96 6.23
CA GLY A 461 34.36 33.36 6.61
C GLY A 461 33.00 34.02 6.34
N ALA A 462 32.04 33.30 5.75
CA ALA A 462 30.67 33.82 5.62
C ALA A 462 29.94 33.81 6.97
N PRO A 463 29.08 34.81 7.26
CA PRO A 463 28.29 34.82 8.50
C PRO A 463 27.33 33.63 8.52
N PRO A 464 26.98 33.08 9.69
CA PRO A 464 26.03 31.98 9.80
C PRO A 464 24.69 32.35 9.14
N PRO A 465 24.02 31.41 8.44
CA PRO A 465 22.74 31.69 7.83
C PRO A 465 21.71 32.10 8.89
N ALA A 466 20.82 33.00 8.52
CA ALA A 466 19.73 33.39 9.41
C ALA A 466 18.90 32.13 9.79
N PRO A 467 18.47 32.00 11.07
CA PRO A 467 17.70 30.83 11.53
C PRO A 467 16.48 30.48 10.66
N ALA A 468 15.87 31.48 10.02
CA ALA A 468 14.74 31.33 9.11
C ALA A 468 15.09 30.67 7.77
N SER A 469 16.37 30.50 7.41
CA SER A 469 16.82 29.88 6.15
C SER A 469 17.08 28.37 6.26
N ILE A 470 17.02 27.81 7.47
CA ILE A 470 17.15 26.36 7.71
C ILE A 470 15.72 25.78 7.72
N PRO A 471 15.40 24.80 6.85
CA PRO A 471 14.10 24.12 6.94
C PRO A 471 13.85 23.62 8.37
N SER A 472 12.68 23.89 8.91
CA SER A 472 12.28 23.44 10.25
C SER A 472 12.20 21.90 10.35
N GLU A 473 11.96 21.25 9.22
CA GLU A 473 11.84 19.80 9.10
C GLU A 473 12.96 19.21 8.23
N PRO A 474 13.46 18.00 8.56
CA PRO A 474 14.38 17.26 7.69
C PRO A 474 13.78 16.99 6.31
N THR A 475 14.55 17.25 5.25
CA THR A 475 14.10 17.08 3.85
C THR A 475 14.89 16.04 3.08
N GLY A 476 16.12 15.74 3.52
CA GLY A 476 17.03 14.84 2.84
C GLY A 476 16.53 13.40 2.85
N ARG A 477 16.43 12.79 1.64
CA ARG A 477 16.06 11.39 1.49
C ARG A 477 16.49 10.85 0.14
N VAL A 478 16.91 9.59 0.09
CA VAL A 478 17.29 8.91 -1.16
C VAL A 478 16.97 7.43 -1.10
N LEU A 479 16.37 6.92 -2.17
CA LEU A 479 16.22 5.50 -2.47
C LEU A 479 17.34 5.12 -3.42
N ILE A 480 18.07 4.05 -3.11
CA ILE A 480 19.24 3.58 -3.84
C ILE A 480 19.02 2.14 -4.27
N ALA A 481 19.06 1.91 -5.58
CA ALA A 481 18.96 0.59 -6.18
C ALA A 481 20.29 0.23 -6.85
N GLU A 482 20.89 -0.90 -6.45
CA GLU A 482 22.04 -1.50 -7.12
C GLU A 482 21.54 -2.29 -8.34
N LEU A 483 21.71 -1.74 -9.53
CA LEU A 483 21.27 -2.36 -10.80
C LEU A 483 22.20 -3.50 -11.20
N SER A 484 23.50 -3.29 -11.05
CA SER A 484 24.57 -4.27 -11.24
C SER A 484 25.73 -3.95 -10.29
N PRO A 485 26.78 -4.80 -10.20
CA PRO A 485 27.89 -4.60 -9.28
C PRO A 485 28.57 -3.22 -9.29
N ASP A 486 28.54 -2.52 -10.43
CA ASP A 486 29.15 -1.19 -10.61
C ASP A 486 28.16 -0.16 -11.16
N GLU A 487 26.84 -0.42 -11.02
CA GLU A 487 25.80 0.47 -11.51
C GLU A 487 24.67 0.66 -10.50
N PHE A 488 24.31 1.93 -10.28
CA PHE A 488 23.30 2.33 -9.29
C PHE A 488 22.27 3.28 -9.87
N LEU A 489 21.06 3.20 -9.35
CA LEU A 489 20.00 4.21 -9.54
C LEU A 489 19.75 4.91 -8.22
N LEU A 490 19.94 6.23 -8.20
CA LEU A 490 19.68 7.10 -7.07
C LEU A 490 18.41 7.91 -7.33
N MET A 491 17.47 7.90 -6.41
CA MET A 491 16.20 8.63 -6.51
C MET A 491 16.00 9.39 -5.21
N GLY A 492 15.99 10.72 -5.23
CA GLY A 492 15.86 11.43 -3.96
C GLY A 492 16.12 12.93 -4.01
N PHE A 493 16.29 13.50 -2.82
CA PHE A 493 16.30 14.94 -2.54
C PHE A 493 17.39 15.29 -1.51
N ASP A 494 17.92 16.51 -1.58
CA ASP A 494 18.76 17.15 -0.57
C ASP A 494 19.84 16.24 0.04
N SER A 495 20.47 15.42 -0.79
CA SER A 495 21.48 14.46 -0.33
C SER A 495 22.69 14.41 -1.25
N ALA A 496 23.83 14.02 -0.70
CA ALA A 496 25.06 13.73 -1.40
C ALA A 496 25.46 12.28 -1.12
N VAL A 497 25.60 11.47 -2.16
CA VAL A 497 25.97 10.06 -2.07
C VAL A 497 27.41 9.89 -2.52
N GLU A 498 28.28 9.56 -1.58
CA GLU A 498 29.70 9.25 -1.81
C GLU A 498 29.91 7.74 -1.89
N PHE A 499 30.51 7.26 -2.97
CA PHE A 499 30.82 5.87 -3.20
C PHE A 499 32.25 5.57 -2.80
N ARG A 500 32.44 4.53 -2.02
CA ARG A 500 33.74 3.97 -1.61
C ARG A 500 33.78 2.48 -1.91
N PRO A 501 34.94 1.89 -2.28
CA PRO A 501 35.03 0.45 -2.35
C PRO A 501 34.60 -0.18 -1.02
N ALA A 502 33.96 -1.34 -1.07
CA ALA A 502 33.53 -2.05 0.12
C ALA A 502 34.72 -2.33 1.05
N GLN A 503 34.49 -2.22 2.34
CA GLN A 503 35.53 -2.49 3.33
C GLN A 503 36.06 -3.92 3.21
N GLY A 504 37.39 -4.08 3.16
CA GLY A 504 38.07 -5.37 2.99
C GLY A 504 38.21 -5.82 1.53
N SER A 505 37.84 -4.98 0.55
CA SER A 505 38.15 -5.23 -0.85
C SER A 505 39.60 -4.86 -1.17
N ASP A 506 40.14 -5.40 -2.27
CA ASP A 506 41.50 -5.10 -2.76
C ASP A 506 41.61 -3.69 -3.42
N TYR A 507 40.48 -3.00 -3.57
CA TYR A 507 40.40 -1.69 -4.20
C TYR A 507 40.54 -0.57 -3.17
N THR A 508 41.23 0.50 -3.53
CA THR A 508 41.50 1.66 -2.65
C THR A 508 40.66 2.89 -2.97
N ALA A 509 40.13 2.96 -4.18
CA ALA A 509 39.31 4.10 -4.63
C ALA A 509 38.19 3.69 -5.58
N ALA A 510 37.19 4.57 -5.69
CA ALA A 510 36.12 4.49 -6.67
C ALA A 510 36.10 5.75 -7.54
N GLN A 511 35.74 5.59 -8.80
CA GLN A 511 35.61 6.65 -9.77
C GLN A 511 34.27 6.60 -10.49
N LEU A 512 33.64 7.76 -10.68
CA LEU A 512 32.48 7.90 -11.54
C LEU A 512 32.89 7.81 -13.00
N LEU A 513 32.34 6.85 -13.73
CA LEU A 513 32.51 6.73 -15.19
C LEU A 513 31.41 7.48 -15.93
N LYS A 514 30.17 7.39 -15.42
CA LYS A 514 29.02 8.00 -16.04
C LYS A 514 27.97 8.38 -14.98
N VAL A 515 27.40 9.55 -15.11
CA VAL A 515 26.27 10.01 -14.30
C VAL A 515 25.21 10.59 -15.26
N GLU A 516 24.03 10.01 -15.24
CA GLU A 516 22.92 10.40 -16.09
C GLU A 516 21.68 10.75 -15.27
N GLU A 517 21.13 11.94 -15.45
CA GLU A 517 19.77 12.26 -14.99
C GLU A 517 18.77 11.75 -16.06
N GLY A 518 17.69 11.06 -15.65
CA GLY A 518 16.77 10.50 -16.62
C GLY A 518 15.55 9.79 -15.99
N TYR A 519 14.91 8.96 -16.81
CA TYR A 519 13.75 8.16 -16.41
C TYR A 519 13.68 6.87 -17.23
N PHE A 520 12.84 5.93 -16.79
CA PHE A 520 12.55 4.74 -17.58
C PHE A 520 11.31 4.97 -18.46
N GLU A 521 11.43 4.60 -19.73
CA GLU A 521 10.33 4.57 -20.68
C GLU A 521 10.27 3.18 -21.31
N ASN A 522 9.14 2.49 -21.14
CA ASN A 522 8.95 1.11 -21.62
C ASN A 522 10.08 0.14 -21.16
N GLY A 523 10.57 0.32 -19.94
CA GLY A 523 11.66 -0.49 -19.37
C GLY A 523 13.08 -0.10 -19.80
N ALA A 524 13.23 0.86 -20.70
CA ALA A 524 14.53 1.36 -21.16
C ALA A 524 14.87 2.69 -20.50
N TRP A 525 16.13 2.86 -20.07
CA TRP A 525 16.61 4.13 -19.54
C TRP A 525 16.72 5.20 -20.63
N LYS A 526 16.15 6.36 -20.36
CA LYS A 526 16.21 7.57 -21.19
C LYS A 526 16.94 8.66 -20.44
N ALA A 527 18.18 8.93 -20.83
CA ALA A 527 18.94 10.03 -20.27
C ALA A 527 18.41 11.37 -20.81
N THR A 528 18.10 12.29 -19.90
CA THR A 528 17.76 13.69 -20.23
C THR A 528 18.99 14.60 -20.13
N ARG A 529 19.95 14.19 -19.31
CA ARG A 529 21.22 14.90 -19.12
C ARG A 529 22.31 13.89 -18.75
N ALA A 530 23.48 14.03 -19.32
CA ALA A 530 24.63 13.18 -19.04
C ALA A 530 25.85 14.01 -18.62
N GLY A 531 26.63 13.48 -17.69
CA GLY A 531 27.89 14.04 -17.22
C GLY A 531 28.83 12.92 -16.75
N THR A 532 30.12 13.24 -16.64
CA THR A 532 31.16 12.28 -16.24
C THR A 532 31.86 12.66 -14.94
N THR A 533 31.49 13.76 -14.27
CA THR A 533 32.28 14.27 -13.16
C THR A 533 31.47 14.59 -11.92
N SER A 534 32.05 14.27 -10.76
CA SER A 534 31.82 14.98 -9.52
C SER A 534 32.13 16.47 -9.73
N GLN A 535 31.33 17.37 -9.17
CA GLN A 535 31.67 18.80 -9.19
C GLN A 535 32.92 19.04 -8.34
N GLY A 536 34.08 19.11 -8.94
CA GLY A 536 35.34 19.49 -8.33
C GLY A 536 36.48 18.47 -8.55
N ASP A 537 37.66 18.95 -8.92
CA ASP A 537 38.85 18.19 -9.32
C ASP A 537 39.48 17.30 -8.23
N TYR A 538 38.97 17.33 -6.99
CA TYR A 538 39.49 16.60 -5.82
C TYR A 538 38.41 15.91 -4.98
N SER A 539 37.19 15.76 -5.49
CA SER A 539 36.10 15.13 -4.74
C SER A 539 36.13 13.62 -4.89
N PRO A 540 35.91 12.85 -3.80
CA PRO A 540 35.60 11.42 -3.93
C PRO A 540 34.40 11.21 -4.83
N ALA A 541 34.19 9.99 -5.35
CA ALA A 541 33.09 9.64 -6.24
C ALA A 541 31.73 9.99 -5.58
N THR A 542 31.25 11.21 -5.79
CA THR A 542 30.08 11.78 -5.11
C THR A 542 29.05 12.27 -6.11
N VAL A 543 27.80 11.86 -5.92
CA VAL A 543 26.63 12.32 -6.68
C VAL A 543 25.74 13.17 -5.78
N ASN A 544 25.36 14.34 -6.26
CA ASN A 544 24.51 15.28 -5.53
C ASN A 544 23.08 15.25 -6.05
N LEU A 545 22.12 15.09 -5.15
CA LEU A 545 20.69 15.18 -5.42
C LEU A 545 20.16 16.52 -4.92
N ALA A 546 19.56 17.27 -5.81
CA ALA A 546 19.05 18.62 -5.52
C ALA A 546 17.72 18.59 -4.75
N ALA A 547 17.34 19.73 -4.16
CA ALA A 547 16.07 19.92 -3.46
C ALA A 547 14.82 19.66 -4.34
N ARG A 548 14.94 19.91 -5.65
CA ARG A 548 13.85 19.63 -6.63
C ARG A 548 13.57 18.15 -6.85
N GLY A 549 14.43 17.27 -6.32
CA GLY A 549 14.46 15.84 -6.59
C GLY A 549 15.16 15.48 -7.90
N ALA A 550 15.76 14.31 -7.95
CA ALA A 550 16.44 13.78 -9.11
C ALA A 550 16.39 12.24 -9.16
N ARG A 551 16.47 11.72 -10.38
CA ARG A 551 16.79 10.31 -10.67
C ARG A 551 18.13 10.29 -11.41
N MET A 552 19.10 9.63 -10.80
CA MET A 552 20.47 9.55 -11.33
C MET A 552 20.87 8.09 -11.53
N ARG A 553 21.22 7.71 -12.75
CA ARG A 553 21.87 6.45 -13.05
C ARG A 553 23.37 6.67 -13.05
N VAL A 554 24.09 5.87 -12.27
CA VAL A 554 25.51 6.05 -11.98
C VAL A 554 26.24 4.80 -12.36
N THR A 555 27.30 4.93 -13.19
CA THR A 555 28.23 3.85 -13.48
C THR A 555 29.59 4.18 -12.87
N LEU A 556 30.18 3.21 -12.22
CA LEU A 556 31.42 3.33 -11.45
C LEU A 556 32.49 2.36 -11.93
N MET A 557 33.73 2.63 -11.52
CA MET A 557 34.81 1.65 -11.48
C MET A 557 35.56 1.74 -10.16
N ARG A 558 36.19 0.65 -9.76
CA ARG A 558 37.08 0.56 -8.60
C ARG A 558 38.52 0.34 -9.08
N TYR A 559 39.50 0.91 -8.39
CA TYR A 559 40.91 0.77 -8.71
C TYR A 559 41.81 0.84 -7.48
#